data_a02896cb92c18b36a0ec3fa7fea3a57f
#
_entry.id   a02896cb92c18b36a0ec3fa7fea3a57f
#
_cell.length_a   1.000
_cell.length_b   1.000
_cell.length_c   1.000
_cell.angle_alpha   90.00
_cell.angle_beta   90.00
_cell.angle_gamma   90.00
#
_symmetry.space_group_name_H-M   'P 1'
#
loop_
_entity.id
_entity.type
_entity.pdbx_description
1 polymer ?
#
loop_
_entity_poly.entity_id
_entity_poly.type
_entity_poly.pdbx_seq_one_letter_code
_entity_poly.pdbx_strand_id
1 'polypeptide(L)'
;MSNLKLIQLNNYVKPIIRENKSKGYVTNGVHNSYFKYVNDRYIGSPTNSAIINGYISWIYGKGLACRDQAQKTNQYARLYSILKKKDIKRVVSDYETQGMAYIQIIRNRDKSISSIEHIA
;
A
#
# COMPACT_ATOMS: atom_id res chain seq x y z
N MET A 1 33.10 22.26 -32.92
CA MET A 1 31.66 21.92 -33.08
C MET A 1 31.26 21.00 -31.96
N SER A 2 30.49 21.49 -30.97
CA SER A 2 30.04 20.73 -29.82
C SER A 2 28.84 19.88 -30.21
N ASN A 3 29.00 18.56 -30.19
CA ASN A 3 27.90 17.61 -30.38
C ASN A 3 26.96 17.65 -29.17
N LEU A 4 25.89 18.42 -29.25
CA LEU A 4 24.78 18.38 -28.32
C LEU A 4 24.07 17.01 -28.48
N LYS A 5 24.33 16.07 -27.57
CA LYS A 5 23.52 14.86 -27.43
C LYS A 5 22.21 15.25 -26.75
N LEU A 6 21.13 15.34 -27.51
CA LEU A 6 19.78 15.38 -26.97
C LEU A 6 19.49 14.04 -26.28
N ILE A 7 19.51 14.02 -24.95
CA ILE A 7 19.00 12.90 -24.18
C ILE A 7 17.48 13.02 -24.20
N GLN A 8 16.83 12.21 -25.02
CA GLN A 8 15.38 12.03 -24.95
C GLN A 8 15.06 11.32 -23.63
N LEU A 9 14.59 12.08 -22.65
CA LEU A 9 13.98 11.50 -21.46
C LEU A 9 12.76 10.70 -21.92
N ASN A 10 12.77 9.40 -21.66
CA ASN A 10 11.64 8.52 -21.95
C ASN A 10 10.34 9.20 -21.51
N ASN A 11 9.46 9.49 -22.46
CA ASN A 11 8.11 9.95 -22.18
C ASN A 11 7.38 8.81 -21.45
N TYR A 12 7.34 8.89 -20.13
CA TYR A 12 6.50 7.99 -19.33
C TYR A 12 5.04 8.25 -19.65
N VAL A 13 4.47 7.41 -20.50
CA VAL A 13 3.04 7.45 -20.82
C VAL A 13 2.28 6.87 -19.65
N LYS A 14 1.45 7.68 -19.01
CA LYS A 14 0.56 7.24 -17.93
C LYS A 14 -0.42 6.20 -18.47
N PRO A 15 -0.51 4.98 -17.89
CA PRO A 15 -1.47 3.98 -18.29
C PRO A 15 -2.92 4.48 -18.11
N ILE A 16 -3.76 4.26 -19.11
CA ILE A 16 -5.15 4.70 -19.09
C ILE A 16 -6.01 3.65 -18.39
N ILE A 17 -6.72 4.08 -17.35
CA ILE A 17 -7.72 3.25 -16.64
C ILE A 17 -8.99 3.23 -17.51
N ARG A 18 -9.51 2.04 -17.81
CA ARG A 18 -10.72 1.84 -18.61
C ARG A 18 -11.73 1.00 -17.84
N GLU A 19 -12.94 1.52 -17.73
CA GLU A 19 -14.08 0.77 -17.18
C GLU A 19 -14.77 -0.03 -18.31
N ASN A 20 -14.97 -1.31 -18.10
CA ASN A 20 -15.79 -2.14 -18.97
C ASN A 20 -17.16 -2.31 -18.33
N LYS A 21 -18.10 -1.42 -18.67
CA LYS A 21 -19.46 -1.39 -18.11
C LYS A 21 -20.26 -2.67 -18.39
N SER A 22 -20.03 -3.32 -19.54
CA SER A 22 -20.77 -4.53 -19.91
C SER A 22 -20.33 -5.76 -19.12
N LYS A 23 -19.08 -5.81 -18.65
CA LYS A 23 -18.50 -6.92 -17.90
C LYS A 23 -18.30 -6.63 -16.41
N GLY A 24 -18.59 -5.39 -15.97
CA GLY A 24 -18.53 -5.00 -14.56
C GLY A 24 -17.12 -4.98 -13.94
N TYR A 25 -16.07 -4.77 -14.73
CA TYR A 25 -14.71 -4.66 -14.22
C TYR A 25 -13.98 -3.44 -14.78
N VAL A 26 -12.93 -3.03 -14.06
CA VAL A 26 -12.03 -1.93 -14.44
C VAL A 26 -10.66 -2.51 -14.79
N THR A 27 -10.10 -2.09 -15.92
CA THR A 27 -8.70 -2.40 -16.28
C THR A 27 -7.81 -1.22 -15.92
N ASN A 28 -6.79 -1.48 -15.13
CA ASN A 28 -5.81 -0.50 -14.69
C ASN A 28 -4.63 -0.42 -15.68
N GLY A 29 -4.93 0.02 -16.90
CA GLY A 29 -3.98 0.01 -18.02
C GLY A 29 -3.86 -1.36 -18.69
N VAL A 30 -3.02 -1.45 -19.73
CA VAL A 30 -2.71 -2.72 -20.40
C VAL A 30 -1.96 -3.62 -19.42
N HIS A 31 -2.46 -4.83 -19.20
CA HIS A 31 -1.89 -5.78 -18.22
C HIS A 31 -1.75 -5.25 -16.78
N ASN A 32 -2.67 -4.39 -16.34
CA ASN A 32 -2.63 -3.73 -15.03
C ASN A 32 -1.33 -2.92 -14.77
N SER A 33 -0.73 -2.39 -15.81
CA SER A 33 0.55 -1.65 -15.77
C SER A 33 0.50 -0.36 -14.94
N TYR A 34 -0.70 0.09 -14.53
CA TYR A 34 -0.86 1.29 -13.72
C TYR A 34 -0.16 1.16 -12.35
N PHE A 35 -0.24 0.01 -11.70
CA PHE A 35 0.42 -0.23 -10.41
C PHE A 35 1.94 -0.17 -10.53
N LYS A 36 2.48 -0.79 -11.59
CA LYS A 36 3.91 -0.67 -11.88
C LYS A 36 4.32 0.78 -12.12
N TYR A 37 3.54 1.52 -12.90
CA TYR A 37 3.79 2.94 -13.15
C TYR A 37 3.84 3.77 -11.86
N VAL A 38 2.90 3.55 -10.93
CA VAL A 38 2.87 4.25 -9.64
C VAL A 38 4.11 3.92 -8.80
N ASN A 39 4.47 2.63 -8.72
CA ASN A 39 5.67 2.19 -7.99
C ASN A 39 6.95 2.77 -8.59
N ASP A 40 7.07 2.78 -9.93
CA ASP A 40 8.23 3.38 -10.62
C ASP A 40 8.34 4.88 -10.32
N ARG A 41 7.21 5.59 -10.19
CA ARG A 41 7.17 7.02 -9.80
C ARG A 41 7.53 7.22 -8.33
N TYR A 42 7.08 6.33 -7.45
CA TYR A 42 7.49 6.36 -6.05
C TYR A 42 8.99 6.15 -5.90
N ILE A 43 9.56 5.13 -6.56
CA ILE A 43 10.99 4.81 -6.47
C ILE A 43 11.86 5.84 -7.20
N GLY A 44 11.43 6.30 -8.37
CA GLY A 44 12.20 7.17 -9.26
C GLY A 44 12.24 8.65 -8.86
N SER A 45 11.43 9.07 -7.88
CA SER A 45 11.39 10.47 -7.42
C SER A 45 11.63 10.59 -5.93
N PRO A 46 12.83 11.02 -5.48
CA PRO A 46 13.13 11.19 -4.06
C PRO A 46 12.16 12.13 -3.34
N THR A 47 11.75 13.20 -4.00
CA THR A 47 10.78 14.16 -3.43
C THR A 47 9.41 13.51 -3.22
N ASN A 48 8.93 12.78 -4.22
CA ASN A 48 7.65 12.07 -4.12
C ASN A 48 7.68 10.99 -3.02
N SER A 49 8.78 10.21 -2.96
CA SER A 49 8.99 9.23 -1.91
C SER A 49 9.00 9.86 -0.51
N ALA A 50 9.66 11.01 -0.35
CA ALA A 50 9.72 11.70 0.92
C ALA A 50 8.34 12.17 1.39
N ILE A 51 7.53 12.72 0.49
CA ILE A 51 6.17 13.17 0.78
C ILE A 51 5.29 11.98 1.18
N ILE A 52 5.27 10.92 0.38
CA ILE A 52 4.45 9.72 0.65
C ILE A 52 4.88 9.06 1.98
N ASN A 53 6.19 8.93 2.24
CA ASN A 53 6.69 8.39 3.49
C ASN A 53 6.33 9.27 4.70
N GLY A 54 6.25 10.58 4.51
CA GLY A 54 5.73 11.52 5.50
C GLY A 54 4.26 11.23 5.83
N TYR A 55 3.41 11.07 4.83
CA TYR A 55 1.99 10.71 5.02
C TYR A 55 1.85 9.35 5.69
N ILE A 56 2.57 8.32 5.23
CA ILE A 56 2.57 6.99 5.85
C ILE A 56 2.93 7.09 7.34
N SER A 57 3.94 7.89 7.69
CA SER A 57 4.37 8.09 9.07
C SER A 57 3.31 8.81 9.90
N TRP A 58 2.60 9.78 9.35
CA TRP A 58 1.53 10.47 10.03
C TRP A 58 0.30 9.59 10.26
N ILE A 59 -0.14 8.86 9.24
CA ILE A 59 -1.29 7.96 9.31
C ILE A 59 -1.01 6.81 10.27
N TYR A 60 0.17 6.19 10.16
CA TYR A 60 0.56 5.11 11.05
C TYR A 60 0.75 5.60 12.50
N GLY A 61 1.31 6.79 12.70
CA GLY A 61 1.53 7.43 13.99
C GLY A 61 2.25 6.51 14.99
N LYS A 62 1.58 6.28 16.12
CA LYS A 62 2.05 5.33 17.16
C LYS A 62 1.54 3.89 16.94
N GLY A 63 0.85 3.62 15.83
CA GLY A 63 0.19 2.36 15.54
C GLY A 63 -1.23 2.29 16.10
N LEU A 64 -1.74 1.08 16.28
CA LEU A 64 -3.08 0.88 16.83
C LEU A 64 -3.14 1.33 18.29
N ALA A 65 -4.15 2.13 18.62
CA ALA A 65 -4.48 2.52 19.99
C ALA A 65 -5.89 2.04 20.33
N CYS A 66 -6.08 1.58 21.58
CA CYS A 66 -7.38 1.22 22.10
C CYS A 66 -7.73 2.14 23.26
N ARG A 67 -8.96 2.66 23.28
CA ARG A 67 -9.43 3.56 24.34
C ARG A 67 -9.33 2.93 25.74
N ASP A 68 -9.61 1.62 25.83
CA ASP A 68 -9.63 0.87 27.09
C ASP A 68 -8.36 0.04 27.30
N GLN A 69 -7.26 0.44 26.70
CA GLN A 69 -5.98 -0.30 26.73
C GLN A 69 -5.51 -0.63 28.14
N ALA A 70 -5.64 0.32 29.07
CA ALA A 70 -5.24 0.14 30.47
C ALA A 70 -6.10 -0.89 31.21
N GLN A 71 -7.40 -0.99 30.87
CA GLN A 71 -8.35 -1.89 31.51
C GLN A 71 -8.36 -3.28 30.88
N LYS A 72 -8.03 -3.37 29.57
CA LYS A 72 -8.12 -4.61 28.78
C LYS A 72 -6.75 -5.01 28.19
N THR A 73 -5.71 -4.97 29.00
CA THR A 73 -4.32 -5.21 28.58
C THR A 73 -4.14 -6.53 27.85
N ASN A 74 -4.77 -7.62 28.31
CA ASN A 74 -4.66 -8.95 27.67
C ASN A 74 -5.30 -8.97 26.27
N GLN A 75 -6.43 -8.29 26.09
CA GLN A 75 -7.09 -8.23 24.77
C GLN A 75 -6.27 -7.38 23.80
N TYR A 76 -5.65 -6.30 24.29
CA TYR A 76 -4.76 -5.47 23.51
C TYR A 76 -3.48 -6.22 23.08
N ALA A 77 -2.87 -6.97 23.99
CA ALA A 77 -1.73 -7.82 23.68
C ALA A 77 -2.09 -8.88 22.62
N ARG A 78 -3.28 -9.49 22.73
CA ARG A 78 -3.78 -10.44 21.73
C ARG A 78 -4.01 -9.78 20.37
N LEU A 79 -4.52 -8.55 20.33
CA LEU A 79 -4.68 -7.80 19.07
C LEU A 79 -3.34 -7.65 18.36
N TYR A 80 -2.28 -7.26 19.07
CA TYR A 80 -0.93 -7.10 18.50
C TYR A 80 -0.26 -8.43 18.12
N SER A 81 -0.63 -9.53 18.76
CA SER A 81 -0.14 -10.85 18.36
C SER A 81 -0.74 -11.30 17.02
N ILE A 82 -2.00 -10.95 16.76
CA ILE A 82 -2.73 -11.30 15.55
C ILE A 82 -2.36 -10.36 14.38
N LEU A 83 -2.28 -9.05 14.65
CA LEU A 83 -1.99 -8.01 13.66
C LEU A 83 -0.69 -7.30 13.99
N LYS A 84 0.38 -7.69 13.31
CA LYS A 84 1.73 -7.16 13.55
C LYS A 84 1.88 -5.73 13.08
N LYS A 85 2.64 -4.93 13.81
CA LYS A 85 2.92 -3.51 13.47
C LYS A 85 3.46 -3.34 12.05
N LYS A 86 4.30 -4.26 11.58
CA LYS A 86 4.88 -4.21 10.23
C LYS A 86 3.81 -4.35 9.15
N ASP A 87 2.79 -5.19 9.38
CA ASP A 87 1.75 -5.45 8.40
C ASP A 87 0.79 -4.26 8.31
N ILE A 88 0.47 -3.62 9.44
CA ILE A 88 -0.30 -2.37 9.45
C ILE A 88 0.44 -1.28 8.66
N LYS A 89 1.75 -1.11 8.89
CA LYS A 89 2.54 -0.10 8.17
C LYS A 89 2.58 -0.37 6.67
N ARG A 90 2.65 -1.63 6.25
CA ARG A 90 2.61 -2.04 4.83
C ARG A 90 1.25 -1.74 4.20
N VAL A 91 0.16 -2.06 4.90
CA VAL A 91 -1.22 -1.73 4.45
C VAL A 91 -1.37 -0.23 4.23
N VAL A 92 -0.89 0.60 5.16
CA VAL A 92 -0.92 2.07 5.01
C VAL A 92 -0.05 2.50 3.82
N SER A 93 1.13 1.89 3.65
CA SER A 93 2.02 2.18 2.53
C SER A 93 1.38 1.89 1.18
N ASP A 94 0.74 0.73 1.03
CA ASP A 94 0.08 0.35 -0.21
C ASP A 94 -1.14 1.23 -0.50
N TYR A 95 -1.90 1.56 0.54
CA TYR A 95 -3.04 2.46 0.40
C TYR A 95 -2.62 3.85 -0.08
N GLU A 96 -1.56 4.43 0.49
CA GLU A 96 -1.05 5.75 0.10
C GLU A 96 -0.39 5.75 -1.28
N THR A 97 0.27 4.65 -1.68
CA THR A 97 0.94 4.58 -2.99
C THR A 97 0.01 4.18 -4.11
N GLN A 98 -0.87 3.21 -3.88
CA GLN A 98 -1.67 2.56 -4.93
C GLN A 98 -3.18 2.87 -4.82
N GLY A 99 -3.63 3.47 -3.70
CA GLY A 99 -5.05 3.72 -3.43
C GLY A 99 -5.81 2.47 -2.98
N MET A 100 -5.14 1.34 -2.80
CA MET A 100 -5.73 0.08 -2.33
C MET A 100 -4.70 -0.74 -1.56
N ALA A 101 -5.18 -1.55 -0.63
CA ALA A 101 -4.36 -2.48 0.13
C ALA A 101 -5.14 -3.77 0.41
N TYR A 102 -4.45 -4.87 0.51
CA TYR A 102 -5.05 -6.18 0.74
C TYR A 102 -4.50 -6.80 2.02
N ILE A 103 -5.40 -7.46 2.76
CA ILE A 103 -5.07 -8.21 3.94
C ILE A 103 -5.61 -9.64 3.84
N GLN A 104 -4.86 -10.60 4.36
CA GLN A 104 -5.27 -11.99 4.49
C GLN A 104 -5.59 -12.27 5.96
N ILE A 105 -6.76 -12.88 6.20
CA ILE A 105 -7.15 -13.35 7.53
C ILE A 105 -6.97 -14.86 7.57
N ILE A 106 -6.02 -15.33 8.38
CA ILE A 106 -5.75 -16.74 8.57
C ILE A 106 -6.53 -17.22 9.80
N ARG A 107 -7.30 -18.29 9.63
CA ARG A 107 -8.14 -18.88 10.68
C ARG A 107 -7.65 -20.26 11.08
N ASN A 108 -7.79 -20.58 12.35
CA ASN A 108 -7.58 -21.92 12.90
C ASN A 108 -8.75 -22.85 12.54
N ARG A 109 -8.64 -24.15 12.88
CA ARG A 109 -9.71 -25.13 12.70
C ARG A 109 -10.99 -24.80 13.47
N ASP A 110 -10.85 -24.16 14.62
CA ASP A 110 -11.95 -23.71 15.49
C ASP A 110 -12.57 -22.37 15.02
N LYS A 111 -12.20 -21.91 13.80
CA LYS A 111 -12.62 -20.64 13.19
C LYS A 111 -12.13 -19.38 13.90
N SER A 112 -11.33 -19.50 14.96
CA SER A 112 -10.67 -18.34 15.57
C SER A 112 -9.63 -17.74 14.63
N ILE A 113 -9.39 -16.41 14.74
CA ILE A 113 -8.37 -15.74 13.94
C ILE A 113 -6.99 -16.07 14.51
N SER A 114 -6.14 -16.66 13.66
CA SER A 114 -4.74 -16.98 13.98
C SER A 114 -3.83 -15.77 13.74
N SER A 115 -3.89 -15.22 12.54
CA SER A 115 -3.12 -14.03 12.15
C SER A 115 -3.84 -13.22 11.08
N ILE A 116 -3.47 -11.95 10.99
CA ILE A 116 -3.85 -11.05 9.89
C ILE A 116 -2.55 -10.56 9.27
N GLU A 117 -2.38 -10.79 7.98
CA GLU A 117 -1.14 -10.51 7.26
C GLU A 117 -1.42 -9.61 6.06
N HIS A 118 -0.46 -8.75 5.75
CA HIS A 118 -0.47 -7.97 4.54
C HIS A 118 -0.15 -8.84 3.33
N ILE A 119 -0.88 -8.66 2.23
CA ILE A 119 -0.61 -9.28 0.92
C ILE A 119 -0.06 -8.18 0.01
N ALA A 120 1.13 -8.43 -0.57
CA ALA A 120 1.77 -7.55 -1.53
C ALA A 120 1.24 -7.80 -2.95
#